data_ec421fb024b28e6f09d666ce728f28d1
#
_entry.id   ec421fb024b28e6f09d666ce728f28d1
#
_cell.length_a   1.000
_cell.length_b   1.000
_cell.length_c   1.000
_cell.angle_alpha   90.00
_cell.angle_beta   90.00
_cell.angle_gamma   90.00
#
_symmetry.space_group_name_H-M   'P 1'
#
loop_
_entity.id
_entity.type
_entity.pdbx_description
1 polymer ?
#
loop_
_entity_poly.entity_id
_entity_poly.type
_entity_poly.pdbx_seq_one_letter_code
_entity_poly.pdbx_strand_id
1 'polypeptide(L)'
;MTADGALEFPSLRVRVDAARAAEFARETGFDASFDGAPSCYPAVWLTTPTIHGAIARICAQADSVPVHESQHFAYEMPLRVGEDYDLSVSMRREEKPPRLVVEALLATLNGAPVGRFETLLRLVPRAALRRDAVA
;
A
#
# COMPACT_ATOMS: atom_id res chain seq x y z
N MET A 1 -12.93 13.55 3.97
CA MET A 1 -13.51 12.65 2.95
C MET A 1 -13.96 13.48 1.76
N THR A 2 -13.68 13.00 0.55
CA THR A 2 -14.06 13.71 -0.67
C THR A 2 -15.53 13.46 -1.03
N ALA A 3 -16.04 14.18 -2.04
CA ALA A 3 -17.44 14.06 -2.45
C ALA A 3 -17.80 12.69 -3.02
N ASP A 4 -16.83 11.91 -3.51
CA ASP A 4 -17.03 10.56 -4.02
C ASP A 4 -16.87 9.48 -2.95
N GLY A 5 -16.73 9.87 -1.69
CA GLY A 5 -16.57 8.94 -0.58
C GLY A 5 -15.15 8.45 -0.36
N ALA A 6 -14.18 8.93 -1.13
CA ALA A 6 -12.79 8.56 -0.93
C ALA A 6 -12.19 9.24 0.30
N LEU A 7 -11.35 8.51 1.04
CA LEU A 7 -10.57 9.04 2.15
C LEU A 7 -9.19 9.43 1.64
N GLU A 8 -8.83 10.69 1.77
CA GLU A 8 -7.52 11.19 1.34
C GLU A 8 -6.66 11.50 2.55
N PHE A 9 -5.38 11.24 2.42
CA PHE A 9 -4.40 11.50 3.47
C PHE A 9 -3.52 12.68 3.08
N PRO A 10 -3.00 13.44 4.06
CA PRO A 10 -1.95 14.41 3.78
C PRO A 10 -0.75 13.72 3.14
N SER A 11 -0.04 14.43 2.27
CA SER A 11 1.16 13.90 1.64
C SER A 11 2.18 13.45 2.68
N LEU A 12 2.75 12.26 2.48
CA LEU A 12 3.74 11.69 3.38
C LEU A 12 5.11 11.75 2.74
N ARG A 13 6.11 12.18 3.50
CA ARG A 13 7.50 12.08 3.08
C ARG A 13 7.99 10.67 3.37
N VAL A 14 8.45 9.96 2.33
CA VAL A 14 8.96 8.60 2.46
C VAL A 14 10.37 8.52 1.89
N ARG A 15 11.13 7.55 2.37
CA ARG A 15 12.50 7.31 1.90
C ARG A 15 12.66 5.84 1.55
N VAL A 16 13.42 5.59 0.50
CA VAL A 16 13.88 4.22 0.20
C VAL A 16 15.13 3.99 1.05
N ASP A 17 14.92 3.38 2.22
CA ASP A 17 16.02 3.08 3.14
C ASP A 17 16.88 1.95 2.60
N ALA A 18 18.20 2.15 2.53
CA ALA A 18 19.12 1.20 1.92
C ALA A 18 19.10 -0.16 2.64
N ALA A 19 19.12 -0.16 3.97
CA ALA A 19 19.12 -1.41 4.74
C ALA A 19 17.81 -2.15 4.58
N ARG A 20 16.67 -1.44 4.64
CA ARG A 20 15.35 -2.06 4.48
C ARG A 20 15.13 -2.55 3.06
N ALA A 21 15.63 -1.81 2.06
CA ALA A 21 15.52 -2.24 0.66
C ALA A 21 16.30 -3.53 0.41
N ALA A 22 17.50 -3.65 0.97
CA ALA A 22 18.31 -4.86 0.85
C ALA A 22 17.65 -6.04 1.54
N GLU A 23 17.09 -5.83 2.73
CA GLU A 23 16.35 -6.86 3.48
C GLU A 23 15.11 -7.30 2.70
N PHE A 24 14.35 -6.35 2.17
CA PHE A 24 13.16 -6.63 1.38
C PHE A 24 13.50 -7.40 0.09
N ALA A 25 14.62 -7.04 -0.56
CA ALA A 25 15.08 -7.75 -1.74
C ALA A 25 15.39 -9.21 -1.42
N ARG A 26 16.05 -9.46 -0.29
CA ARG A 26 16.34 -10.84 0.15
C ARG A 26 15.06 -11.62 0.45
N GLU A 27 14.10 -10.98 1.14
CA GLU A 27 12.82 -11.61 1.49
C GLU A 27 11.98 -11.99 0.27
N THR A 28 12.07 -11.18 -0.79
CA THR A 28 11.24 -11.33 -1.99
C THR A 28 11.98 -11.99 -3.16
N GLY A 29 13.26 -12.34 -2.99
CA GLY A 29 14.04 -13.01 -4.02
C GLY A 29 14.65 -12.09 -5.08
N PHE A 30 14.63 -10.79 -4.89
CA PHE A 30 15.33 -9.85 -5.79
C PHE A 30 16.82 -9.84 -5.50
N ASP A 31 17.61 -9.40 -6.50
CA ASP A 31 19.05 -9.26 -6.35
C ASP A 31 19.39 -8.12 -5.40
N ALA A 32 19.94 -8.45 -4.22
CA ALA A 32 20.27 -7.45 -3.19
C ALA A 32 21.49 -6.60 -3.53
N SER A 33 22.25 -6.96 -4.56
CA SER A 33 23.41 -6.16 -5.00
C SER A 33 23.04 -5.03 -5.96
N PHE A 34 21.79 -4.98 -6.40
CA PHE A 34 21.31 -3.96 -7.29
C PHE A 34 21.17 -2.62 -6.55
N ASP A 35 21.61 -1.52 -7.18
CA ASP A 35 21.60 -0.18 -6.58
C ASP A 35 20.21 0.42 -6.42
N GLY A 36 19.23 -0.07 -7.17
CA GLY A 36 17.85 0.37 -7.06
C GLY A 36 17.08 -0.44 -6.02
N ALA A 37 15.92 0.05 -5.63
CA ALA A 37 15.00 -0.71 -4.79
C ALA A 37 14.20 -1.68 -5.65
N PRO A 38 13.76 -2.83 -5.08
CA PRO A 38 12.81 -3.69 -5.78
C PRO A 38 11.56 -2.92 -6.17
N SER A 39 10.97 -3.24 -7.32
CA SER A 39 9.78 -2.53 -7.81
C SER A 39 8.57 -2.64 -6.88
N CYS A 40 8.52 -3.67 -6.04
CA CYS A 40 7.45 -3.85 -5.05
C CYS A 40 7.76 -3.23 -3.69
N TYR A 41 8.91 -2.55 -3.54
CA TYR A 41 9.31 -1.91 -2.28
C TYR A 41 8.24 -0.98 -1.69
N PRO A 42 7.46 -0.21 -2.50
CA PRO A 42 6.44 0.67 -1.93
C PRO A 42 5.40 -0.02 -1.04
N ALA A 43 5.26 -1.35 -1.13
CA ALA A 43 4.39 -2.08 -0.22
C ALA A 43 4.80 -1.87 1.25
N VAL A 44 6.07 -1.61 1.52
CA VAL A 44 6.59 -1.29 2.87
C VAL A 44 5.91 -0.05 3.43
N TRP A 45 5.61 0.94 2.60
CA TRP A 45 5.01 2.20 3.04
C TRP A 45 3.56 2.04 3.51
N LEU A 46 2.88 0.97 3.09
CA LEU A 46 1.52 0.67 3.57
C LEU A 46 1.52 0.23 5.03
N THR A 47 2.67 -0.13 5.57
CA THR A 47 2.81 -0.51 6.98
C THR A 47 3.04 0.70 7.91
N THR A 48 3.12 1.91 7.36
CA THR A 48 3.24 3.10 8.21
C THR A 48 2.02 3.23 9.10
N PRO A 49 2.18 3.73 10.34
CA PRO A 49 1.06 3.77 11.29
C PRO A 49 -0.18 4.50 10.78
N THR A 50 -0.02 5.58 10.03
CA THR A 50 -1.14 6.36 9.49
C THR A 50 -1.98 5.51 8.53
N ILE A 51 -1.32 4.83 7.59
CA ILE A 51 -2.00 4.04 6.56
C ILE A 51 -2.54 2.74 7.16
N HIS A 52 -1.68 2.01 7.87
CA HIS A 52 -2.06 0.74 8.49
C HIS A 52 -3.19 0.94 9.51
N GLY A 53 -3.13 2.00 10.31
CA GLY A 53 -4.17 2.31 11.27
C GLY A 53 -5.50 2.63 10.63
N ALA A 54 -5.51 3.33 9.49
CA ALA A 54 -6.73 3.63 8.76
C ALA A 54 -7.37 2.35 8.20
N ILE A 55 -6.56 1.46 7.64
CA ILE A 55 -7.03 0.16 7.14
C ILE A 55 -7.65 -0.64 8.29
N ALA A 56 -6.98 -0.70 9.45
CA ALA A 56 -7.46 -1.42 10.61
C ALA A 56 -8.81 -0.88 11.10
N ARG A 57 -8.98 0.45 11.12
CA ARG A 57 -10.24 1.07 11.55
C ARG A 57 -11.39 0.73 10.59
N ILE A 58 -11.14 0.80 9.29
CA ILE A 58 -12.16 0.46 8.29
C ILE A 58 -12.59 -0.99 8.43
N CYS A 59 -11.63 -1.89 8.61
CA CYS A 59 -11.90 -3.32 8.79
C CYS A 59 -12.68 -3.59 10.07
N ALA A 60 -12.33 -2.92 11.17
CA ALA A 60 -13.04 -3.05 12.44
C ALA A 60 -14.49 -2.57 12.33
N GLN A 61 -14.73 -1.46 11.65
CA GLN A 61 -16.07 -0.92 11.43
C GLN A 61 -16.93 -1.86 10.60
N ALA A 62 -16.32 -2.57 9.66
CA ALA A 62 -17.00 -3.53 8.79
C ALA A 62 -17.04 -4.95 9.38
N ASP A 63 -16.50 -5.15 10.58
CA ASP A 63 -16.32 -6.48 11.20
C ASP A 63 -15.71 -7.47 10.21
N SER A 64 -14.64 -7.06 9.57
CA SER A 64 -14.00 -7.80 8.48
C SER A 64 -12.50 -7.86 8.67
N VAL A 65 -11.88 -8.75 7.91
CA VAL A 65 -10.42 -8.92 7.84
C VAL A 65 -9.99 -8.57 6.43
N PRO A 66 -8.92 -7.78 6.25
CA PRO A 66 -8.42 -7.49 4.91
C PRO A 66 -7.63 -8.68 4.36
N VAL A 67 -7.95 -9.08 3.14
CA VAL A 67 -7.20 -10.10 2.41
C VAL A 67 -6.61 -9.44 1.17
N HIS A 68 -5.30 -9.47 1.03
CA HIS A 68 -4.61 -8.87 -0.10
C HIS A 68 -4.99 -9.63 -1.38
N GLU A 69 -5.74 -8.96 -2.25
CA GLU A 69 -6.28 -9.57 -3.46
C GLU A 69 -5.38 -9.30 -4.66
N SER A 70 -4.89 -8.07 -4.80
CA SER A 70 -3.97 -7.72 -5.87
C SER A 70 -3.14 -6.50 -5.52
N GLN A 71 -2.00 -6.38 -6.21
CA GLN A 71 -1.08 -5.27 -6.07
C GLN A 71 -0.58 -4.90 -7.46
N HIS A 72 -0.65 -3.61 -7.79
CA HIS A 72 -0.20 -3.11 -9.07
C HIS A 72 0.78 -1.96 -8.87
N PHE A 73 1.90 -1.99 -9.61
CA PHE A 73 2.90 -0.93 -9.60
C PHE A 73 3.14 -0.48 -11.04
N ALA A 74 3.03 0.83 -11.29
CA ALA A 74 3.34 1.42 -12.58
C ALA A 74 4.32 2.57 -12.37
N TYR A 75 5.49 2.52 -13.01
CA TYR A 75 6.58 3.46 -12.81
C TYR A 75 6.82 4.32 -14.02
N GLU A 76 7.07 5.62 -13.78
CA GLU A 76 7.61 6.55 -14.77
C GLU A 76 9.15 6.58 -14.70
N MET A 77 9.73 6.29 -13.54
CA MET A 77 11.16 6.23 -13.31
C MET A 77 11.45 5.23 -12.20
N PRO A 78 12.65 4.63 -12.16
CA PRO A 78 13.00 3.67 -11.13
C PRO A 78 13.15 4.32 -9.76
N LEU A 79 12.85 3.55 -8.70
CA LEU A 79 13.13 3.96 -7.34
C LEU A 79 14.64 3.94 -7.07
N ARG A 80 15.12 4.93 -6.34
CA ARG A 80 16.53 5.03 -5.97
C ARG A 80 16.70 4.92 -4.46
N VAL A 81 17.62 4.06 -4.06
CA VAL A 81 17.97 3.88 -2.66
C VAL A 81 18.56 5.20 -2.11
N GLY A 82 18.10 5.57 -0.90
CA GLY A 82 18.57 6.77 -0.23
C GLY A 82 17.88 8.06 -0.60
N GLU A 83 16.95 8.03 -1.57
CA GLU A 83 16.22 9.22 -1.97
C GLU A 83 14.90 9.36 -1.22
N ASP A 84 14.51 10.61 -1.01
CA ASP A 84 13.22 10.98 -0.41
C ASP A 84 12.20 11.25 -1.51
N TYR A 85 10.95 10.89 -1.23
CA TYR A 85 9.82 11.07 -2.14
C TYR A 85 8.61 11.59 -1.37
N ASP A 86 7.67 12.17 -2.09
CA ASP A 86 6.35 12.50 -1.57
C ASP A 86 5.35 11.45 -2.02
N LEU A 87 4.63 10.87 -1.06
CA LEU A 87 3.62 9.83 -1.30
C LEU A 87 2.25 10.38 -0.94
N SER A 88 1.35 10.35 -1.91
CA SER A 88 -0.05 10.74 -1.71
C SER A 88 -0.90 9.47 -1.74
N VAL A 89 -1.67 9.23 -0.68
CA VAL A 89 -2.47 8.01 -0.53
C VAL A 89 -3.94 8.37 -0.43
N SER A 90 -4.78 7.63 -1.13
CA SER A 90 -6.22 7.70 -1.01
C SER A 90 -6.80 6.30 -0.90
N MET A 91 -7.96 6.19 -0.24
CA MET A 91 -8.66 4.92 -0.07
C MET A 91 -10.13 5.11 -0.41
N ARG A 92 -10.73 4.11 -1.06
CA ARG A 92 -12.17 4.09 -1.29
C ARG A 92 -12.70 2.68 -1.10
N ARG A 93 -13.97 2.57 -0.71
CA ARG A 93 -14.63 1.28 -0.57
C ARG A 93 -15.45 0.96 -1.80
N GLU A 94 -15.44 -0.33 -2.17
CA GLU A 94 -16.36 -0.93 -3.13
C GLU A 94 -17.22 -1.95 -2.39
N GLU A 95 -18.49 -2.06 -2.79
CA GLU A 95 -19.45 -2.89 -2.07
C GLU A 95 -19.71 -4.25 -2.72
N LYS A 96 -19.45 -4.40 -4.02
CA LYS A 96 -19.80 -5.62 -4.78
C LYS A 96 -18.64 -6.05 -5.68
N PRO A 97 -17.73 -6.88 -5.19
CA PRO A 97 -17.61 -7.41 -3.83
C PRO A 97 -17.03 -6.37 -2.85
N PRO A 98 -17.18 -6.60 -1.55
CA PRO A 98 -16.64 -5.66 -0.57
C PRO A 98 -15.12 -5.63 -0.64
N ARG A 99 -14.58 -4.46 -0.96
CA ARG A 99 -13.14 -4.21 -1.12
C ARG A 99 -12.77 -2.85 -0.59
N LEU A 100 -11.52 -2.73 -0.19
CA LEU A 100 -10.87 -1.46 0.04
C LEU A 100 -9.83 -1.27 -1.06
N VAL A 101 -9.94 -0.19 -1.81
CA VAL A 101 -9.00 0.16 -2.86
C VAL A 101 -8.07 1.23 -2.33
N VAL A 102 -6.77 0.93 -2.24
CA VAL A 102 -5.75 1.87 -1.78
C VAL A 102 -4.94 2.30 -2.98
N GLU A 103 -4.99 3.58 -3.30
CA GLU A 103 -4.24 4.15 -4.40
C GLU A 103 -3.16 5.09 -3.86
N ALA A 104 -1.98 5.04 -4.45
CA ALA A 104 -0.87 5.87 -4.05
C ALA A 104 -0.18 6.47 -5.27
N LEU A 105 0.17 7.74 -5.17
CA LEU A 105 0.95 8.46 -6.18
C LEU A 105 2.26 8.85 -5.55
N LEU A 106 3.35 8.51 -6.20
CA LEU A 106 4.71 8.84 -5.75
C LEU A 106 5.31 9.89 -6.65
N ALA A 107 5.89 10.92 -6.05
CA ALA A 107 6.54 12.02 -6.77
C ALA A 107 7.88 12.34 -6.12
N THR A 108 8.79 12.94 -6.91
CA THR A 108 10.00 13.52 -6.37
C THR A 108 9.64 14.75 -5.53
N LEU A 109 10.60 15.26 -4.75
CA LEU A 109 10.36 16.42 -3.89
C LEU A 109 10.01 17.68 -4.67
N ASN A 110 10.41 17.77 -5.93
CA ASN A 110 10.04 18.88 -6.82
C ASN A 110 8.82 18.59 -7.68
N GLY A 111 8.09 17.50 -7.41
CA GLY A 111 6.78 17.22 -8.00
C GLY A 111 6.79 16.38 -9.27
N ALA A 112 7.94 15.86 -9.72
CA ALA A 112 7.99 14.99 -10.88
C ALA A 112 7.36 13.62 -10.58
N PRO A 113 6.46 13.10 -11.43
CA PRO A 113 5.83 11.80 -11.17
C PRO A 113 6.84 10.66 -11.23
N VAL A 114 6.80 9.78 -10.24
CA VAL A 114 7.67 8.60 -10.15
C VAL A 114 6.88 7.33 -10.41
N GLY A 115 5.70 7.20 -9.78
CA GLY A 115 4.93 5.99 -9.94
C GLY A 115 3.52 6.09 -9.38
N ARG A 116 2.73 5.09 -9.74
CA ARG A 116 1.35 4.92 -9.26
C ARG A 116 1.20 3.49 -8.79
N PHE A 117 0.62 3.31 -7.61
CA PHE A 117 0.45 2.00 -7.01
C PHE A 117 -1.01 1.79 -6.63
N GLU A 118 -1.51 0.56 -6.82
CA GLU A 118 -2.85 0.21 -6.44
C GLU A 118 -2.83 -1.09 -5.66
N THR A 119 -3.48 -1.08 -4.50
CA THR A 119 -3.65 -2.26 -3.65
C THR A 119 -5.13 -2.54 -3.51
N LEU A 120 -5.55 -3.76 -3.81
CA LEU A 120 -6.92 -4.21 -3.59
C LEU A 120 -6.94 -5.16 -2.39
N LEU A 121 -7.72 -4.78 -1.39
CA LEU A 121 -7.91 -5.58 -0.18
C LEU A 121 -9.37 -6.05 -0.15
N ARG A 122 -9.59 -7.36 -0.26
CA ARG A 122 -10.92 -7.93 -0.08
C ARG A 122 -11.28 -7.87 1.40
N LEU A 123 -12.46 -7.36 1.70
CA LEU A 123 -12.95 -7.32 3.08
C LEU A 123 -13.76 -8.59 3.33
N VAL A 124 -13.18 -9.53 4.08
CA VAL A 124 -13.81 -10.81 4.37
C VAL A 124 -14.47 -10.73 5.74
N PRO A 125 -15.80 -10.94 5.84
CA PRO A 125 -16.49 -10.89 7.12
C PRO A 125 -15.93 -11.90 8.10
N ARG A 126 -15.71 -11.49 9.35
CA ARG A 126 -15.20 -12.39 10.40
C ARG A 126 -16.14 -13.57 10.62
N ALA A 127 -17.44 -13.37 10.45
CA ALA A 127 -18.42 -14.43 10.59
C ALA A 127 -18.20 -15.57 9.58
N ALA A 128 -17.77 -15.23 8.34
CA ALA A 128 -17.46 -16.25 7.33
C ALA A 128 -16.24 -17.08 7.73
N LEU A 129 -15.20 -16.42 8.31
CA LEU A 129 -14.02 -17.12 8.76
C LEU A 129 -14.32 -18.06 9.93
N ARG A 130 -15.18 -17.64 10.86
CA ARG A 130 -15.58 -18.49 11.99
C ARG A 130 -16.33 -19.72 11.53
N ARG A 131 -17.20 -19.58 10.51
CA ARG A 131 -17.92 -20.72 9.94
C ARG A 131 -16.97 -21.71 9.29
N ASP A 132 -15.97 -21.23 8.57
CA ASP A 132 -14.97 -22.08 7.93
C ASP A 132 -14.13 -22.81 8.98
N ALA A 133 -13.82 -22.16 10.09
CA ALA A 133 -13.05 -22.75 11.17
C ALA A 133 -13.81 -23.86 11.91
N VAL A 134 -15.14 -23.81 11.93
CA VAL A 134 -16.00 -24.80 12.60
C VAL A 134 -16.35 -25.93 11.68
N ALA A 135 -16.38 -25.69 10.39
CA ALA A 135 -16.66 -26.72 9.39
C ALA A 135 -15.44 -27.61 9.16
#